data_d121a6b8bd4b0a8d48e20258b5b080d0
#
_entry.id   d121a6b8bd4b0a8d48e20258b5b080d0
#
_cell.length_a   1.000
_cell.length_b   1.000
_cell.length_c   1.000
_cell.angle_alpha   90.00
_cell.angle_beta   90.00
_cell.angle_gamma   90.00
#
_symmetry.space_group_name_H-M   'P 1'
#
loop_
_entity.id
_entity.type
_entity.pdbx_description
1 polymer ?
#
loop_
_entity_poly.entity_id
_entity_poly.type
_entity_poly.pdbx_seq_one_letter_code
_entity_poly.pdbx_strand_id
1 'polypeptide(L)'
;MSKIKNKFSVKTKTFPKVDFVLYLLWIMLLFGNIAEAQVWSLQQCIDTAQVYNKNLKIDRNNVSISQQKQLETKSNLIPKISLSADYRYFNDLPYQLMPQSAFGGPEGQFKETQFGVPHNINANIQLSMPLYNPQIYGAIRTTKIAQEISEIQYKKTEEQIFFEISNLYYNVQILQHQLAFVDSNLVNTAKLLKNMQLLQNQLMVTGNDVSKVQLQKEQLMTQHKLIASNLEQVLNTLKFSMGIPFSQNIQVEPDIRYQTSKIYTKFPSVDFQLVGAQNRLLTSELNSLKSSRLPSVSLMASYGQTGFGYDEKPNDFLKFFPNSFAGIQISVPLFNGTVTKRKINQKNIEIQNNTLKQDLVAEQNDMQIENAMRQRLVTQQTISNTTDQIDLAKKVYQQTVLLQREGTATLTDILVADNSLREAQQNYISAIIDYLKADLELKKLTGNISFKN
;
A
#
# COMPACT_ATOMS: atom_id res chain seq x y z
N MET A 1 -2.40 12.11 91.76
CA MET A 1 -1.83 10.86 92.16
C MET A 1 -1.75 10.00 90.93
N SER A 2 -0.55 9.82 90.41
CA SER A 2 0.30 8.62 90.28
C SER A 2 -0.07 7.77 89.03
N LYS A 3 0.68 7.98 87.97
CA LYS A 3 1.69 7.16 87.32
C LYS A 3 1.35 5.65 87.21
N ILE A 4 1.28 5.15 85.97
CA ILE A 4 2.18 4.00 85.52
C ILE A 4 2.32 4.06 84.02
N LYS A 5 3.58 4.21 83.52
CA LYS A 5 4.03 3.99 82.13
C LYS A 5 4.29 2.50 81.94
N ASN A 6 3.78 1.90 80.84
CA ASN A 6 4.33 0.66 80.35
C ASN A 6 4.81 0.87 78.92
N LYS A 7 6.15 0.74 78.73
CA LYS A 7 6.87 0.65 77.48
C LYS A 7 6.66 -0.72 76.93
N PHE A 8 6.03 -0.82 75.74
CA PHE A 8 6.21 -1.94 74.84
C PHE A 8 7.19 -1.60 73.74
N SER A 9 8.38 -2.23 73.78
CA SER A 9 9.42 -2.14 72.75
C SER A 9 9.11 -3.21 71.67
N VAL A 10 8.68 -2.75 70.52
CA VAL A 10 8.56 -3.61 69.35
C VAL A 10 9.91 -3.58 68.62
N LYS A 11 10.66 -4.68 68.69
CA LYS A 11 11.85 -4.93 67.88
C LYS A 11 11.42 -5.16 66.43
N THR A 12 11.55 -4.20 65.55
CA THR A 12 11.48 -4.34 64.10
C THR A 12 12.70 -5.11 63.61
N LYS A 13 12.51 -6.35 63.16
CA LYS A 13 13.52 -7.09 62.38
C LYS A 13 13.60 -6.45 61.00
N THR A 14 14.70 -5.74 60.74
CA THR A 14 15.07 -5.28 59.40
C THR A 14 15.47 -6.51 58.58
N PHE A 15 14.63 -6.89 57.58
CA PHE A 15 15.01 -7.83 56.56
C PHE A 15 16.05 -7.18 55.63
N PRO A 16 17.13 -7.88 55.24
CA PRO A 16 18.15 -7.35 54.35
C PRO A 16 17.55 -7.07 52.96
N LYS A 17 17.58 -5.82 52.55
CA LYS A 17 17.09 -5.32 51.26
C LYS A 17 17.73 -5.98 50.02
N VAL A 18 18.82 -6.72 50.20
CA VAL A 18 19.58 -7.38 49.15
C VAL A 18 18.87 -8.65 48.67
N ASP A 19 18.23 -9.41 49.53
CA ASP A 19 17.60 -10.67 49.19
C ASP A 19 16.30 -10.48 48.38
N PHE A 20 15.59 -9.37 48.57
CA PHE A 20 14.35 -9.10 47.83
C PHE A 20 14.62 -8.71 46.35
N VAL A 21 15.70 -7.99 46.09
CA VAL A 21 16.11 -7.64 44.74
C VAL A 21 16.62 -8.86 43.96
N LEU A 22 17.35 -9.75 44.63
CA LEU A 22 17.81 -11.03 44.06
C LEU A 22 16.63 -11.97 43.77
N TYR A 23 15.62 -12.02 44.62
CA TYR A 23 14.40 -12.79 44.40
C TYR A 23 13.54 -12.24 43.25
N LEU A 24 13.46 -10.93 43.09
CA LEU A 24 12.78 -10.26 41.95
C LEU A 24 13.54 -10.48 40.64
N LEU A 25 14.86 -10.46 40.64
CA LEU A 25 15.71 -10.79 39.50
C LEU A 25 15.57 -12.28 39.13
N TRP A 26 15.45 -13.17 40.11
CA TRP A 26 15.26 -14.61 39.91
C TRP A 26 13.87 -14.94 39.36
N ILE A 27 12.81 -14.23 39.80
CA ILE A 27 11.46 -14.33 39.25
C ILE A 27 11.42 -13.76 37.82
N MET A 28 12.13 -12.67 37.51
CA MET A 28 12.25 -12.13 36.14
C MET A 28 12.98 -13.07 35.18
N LEU A 29 13.93 -13.87 35.67
CA LEU A 29 14.61 -14.91 34.89
C LEU A 29 13.75 -16.17 34.67
N LEU A 30 12.77 -16.45 35.54
CA LEU A 30 11.81 -17.56 35.36
C LEU A 30 10.69 -17.25 34.37
N PHE A 31 10.43 -15.99 34.08
CA PHE A 31 9.60 -15.54 32.94
C PHE A 31 10.42 -15.33 31.66
N GLY A 32 11.52 -16.08 31.51
CA GLY A 32 12.17 -16.25 30.24
C GLY A 32 11.13 -16.74 29.25
N ASN A 33 10.70 -15.86 28.34
CA ASN A 33 9.76 -16.15 27.27
C ASN A 33 10.16 -17.46 26.62
N ILE A 34 9.43 -18.52 26.89
CA ILE A 34 9.29 -19.62 25.95
C ILE A 34 8.61 -18.94 24.76
N ALA A 35 9.42 -18.47 23.81
CA ALA A 35 8.94 -18.05 22.52
C ALA A 35 8.43 -19.31 21.82
N GLU A 36 7.26 -19.81 22.23
CA GLU A 36 6.51 -20.73 21.39
C GLU A 36 6.38 -20.03 20.05
N ALA A 37 6.89 -20.67 19.01
CA ALA A 37 6.74 -20.16 17.68
C ALA A 37 5.23 -20.05 17.40
N GLN A 38 4.71 -18.83 17.42
CA GLN A 38 3.29 -18.56 17.23
C GLN A 38 2.88 -19.09 15.86
N VAL A 39 1.96 -20.05 15.86
CA VAL A 39 1.40 -20.56 14.60
C VAL A 39 0.44 -19.52 14.05
N TRP A 40 0.72 -19.08 12.84
CA TRP A 40 -0.01 -18.02 12.17
C TRP A 40 -1.03 -18.58 11.19
N SER A 41 -2.28 -18.20 11.36
CA SER A 41 -3.33 -18.42 10.35
C SER A 41 -3.22 -17.40 9.21
N LEU A 42 -3.82 -17.70 8.07
CA LEU A 42 -3.89 -16.77 6.93
C LEU A 42 -4.52 -15.42 7.35
N GLN A 43 -5.61 -15.47 8.14
CA GLN A 43 -6.29 -14.26 8.59
C GLN A 43 -5.39 -13.40 9.48
N GLN A 44 -4.64 -14.00 10.41
CA GLN A 44 -3.69 -13.25 11.24
C GLN A 44 -2.57 -12.60 10.43
N CYS A 45 -2.09 -13.27 9.36
CA CYS A 45 -1.11 -12.67 8.44
C CYS A 45 -1.69 -11.45 7.73
N ILE A 46 -2.93 -11.53 7.25
CA ILE A 46 -3.65 -10.46 6.58
C ILE A 46 -3.90 -9.28 7.53
N ASP A 47 -4.41 -9.55 8.74
CA ASP A 47 -4.70 -8.51 9.75
C ASP A 47 -3.43 -7.78 10.18
N THR A 48 -2.33 -8.51 10.31
CA THR A 48 -1.02 -7.94 10.63
C THR A 48 -0.53 -7.02 9.50
N ALA A 49 -0.66 -7.45 8.25
CA ALA A 49 -0.29 -6.62 7.10
C ALA A 49 -1.13 -5.35 7.02
N GLN A 50 -2.42 -5.41 7.34
CA GLN A 50 -3.30 -4.24 7.35
C GLN A 50 -2.79 -3.14 8.29
N VAL A 51 -2.13 -3.55 9.39
CA VAL A 51 -1.58 -2.61 10.38
C VAL A 51 -0.14 -2.19 10.05
N TYR A 52 0.70 -3.12 9.61
CA TYR A 52 2.15 -2.91 9.55
C TYR A 52 2.71 -2.76 8.13
N ASN A 53 2.02 -3.21 7.07
CA ASN A 53 2.50 -3.11 5.70
C ASN A 53 2.73 -1.64 5.31
N LYS A 54 3.92 -1.35 4.78
CA LYS A 54 4.35 0.02 4.47
C LYS A 54 3.60 0.62 3.28
N ASN A 55 3.25 -0.19 2.27
CA ASN A 55 2.50 0.27 1.11
C ASN A 55 1.08 0.71 1.51
N LEU A 56 0.40 -0.06 2.37
CA LEU A 56 -0.90 0.33 2.91
C LEU A 56 -0.82 1.61 3.74
N LYS A 57 0.24 1.79 4.54
CA LYS A 57 0.46 3.04 5.29
C LYS A 57 0.68 4.23 4.35
N ILE A 58 1.46 4.05 3.28
CA ILE A 58 1.69 5.09 2.27
C ILE A 58 0.36 5.50 1.62
N ASP A 59 -0.46 4.54 1.19
CA ASP A 59 -1.72 4.86 0.53
C ASP A 59 -2.76 5.45 1.49
N ARG A 60 -2.78 5.04 2.77
CA ARG A 60 -3.56 5.71 3.81
C ARG A 60 -3.13 7.17 3.99
N ASN A 61 -1.84 7.45 3.96
CA ASN A 61 -1.31 8.80 3.99
C ASN A 61 -1.71 9.59 2.72
N ASN A 62 -1.72 8.96 1.54
CA ASN A 62 -2.17 9.56 0.28
C ASN A 62 -3.66 9.96 0.35
N VAL A 63 -4.51 9.15 0.98
CA VAL A 63 -5.90 9.53 1.27
C VAL A 63 -5.94 10.76 2.18
N SER A 64 -5.14 10.79 3.25
CA SER A 64 -5.07 11.95 4.15
C SER A 64 -4.56 13.20 3.44
N ILE A 65 -3.56 13.08 2.56
CA ILE A 65 -3.06 14.18 1.72
C ILE A 65 -4.18 14.72 0.82
N SER A 66 -4.95 13.84 0.17
CA SER A 66 -6.05 14.28 -0.71
C SER A 66 -7.19 14.95 0.06
N GLN A 67 -7.44 14.54 1.32
CA GLN A 67 -8.37 15.24 2.23
C GLN A 67 -7.87 16.66 2.56
N GLN A 68 -6.58 16.80 2.90
CA GLN A 68 -6.00 18.12 3.16
C GLN A 68 -6.04 19.01 1.92
N LYS A 69 -5.80 18.45 0.71
CA LYS A 69 -5.92 19.18 -0.55
C LYS A 69 -7.35 19.67 -0.85
N GLN A 70 -8.35 18.89 -0.45
CA GLN A 70 -9.76 19.32 -0.54
C GLN A 70 -10.03 20.48 0.44
N LEU A 71 -9.53 20.40 1.68
CA LEU A 71 -9.64 21.48 2.67
C LEU A 71 -8.90 22.74 2.23
N GLU A 72 -7.69 22.60 1.70
CA GLU A 72 -6.91 23.70 1.10
C GLU A 72 -7.72 24.40 -0.02
N THR A 73 -8.33 23.60 -0.90
CA THR A 73 -9.15 24.16 -1.99
C THR A 73 -10.39 24.91 -1.45
N LYS A 74 -11.04 24.39 -0.41
CA LYS A 74 -12.13 25.10 0.29
C LYS A 74 -11.68 26.38 0.95
N SER A 75 -10.45 26.41 1.49
CA SER A 75 -9.87 27.58 2.13
C SER A 75 -9.65 28.75 1.16
N ASN A 76 -9.72 28.52 -0.17
CA ASN A 76 -9.72 29.61 -1.12
C ASN A 76 -11.00 30.48 -1.10
N LEU A 77 -12.05 30.06 -0.39
CA LEU A 77 -13.25 30.86 -0.14
C LEU A 77 -13.11 31.77 1.08
N ILE A 78 -12.10 31.57 1.92
CA ILE A 78 -11.87 32.35 3.13
C ILE A 78 -11.13 33.65 2.78
N PRO A 79 -11.40 34.77 3.49
CA PRO A 79 -10.65 36.00 3.31
C PRO A 79 -9.15 35.82 3.45
N LYS A 80 -8.38 36.38 2.53
CA LYS A 80 -6.92 36.42 2.57
C LYS A 80 -6.47 37.81 2.94
N ILE A 81 -5.59 37.90 3.93
CA ILE A 81 -4.98 39.14 4.39
C ILE A 81 -3.49 39.05 4.12
N SER A 82 -2.94 40.07 3.45
CA SER A 82 -1.50 40.18 3.18
C SER A 82 -1.01 41.57 3.58
N LEU A 83 0.20 41.61 4.13
CA LEU A 83 0.94 42.84 4.37
C LEU A 83 2.07 42.93 3.35
N SER A 84 2.16 44.05 2.64
CA SER A 84 3.28 44.36 1.78
C SER A 84 3.89 45.71 2.18
N ALA A 85 5.20 45.78 2.20
CA ALA A 85 5.94 47.03 2.40
C ALA A 85 7.05 47.11 1.36
N ASP A 86 7.19 48.27 0.74
CA ASP A 86 8.24 48.54 -0.21
C ASP A 86 8.86 49.93 0.05
N TYR A 87 10.16 50.02 -0.16
CA TYR A 87 10.93 51.25 -0.18
C TYR A 87 11.54 51.42 -1.55
N ARG A 88 11.34 52.62 -2.14
CA ARG A 88 11.90 52.97 -3.43
C ARG A 88 12.67 54.26 -3.30
N TYR A 89 13.89 54.25 -3.82
CA TYR A 89 14.70 55.43 -4.01
C TYR A 89 14.82 55.68 -5.52
N PHE A 90 14.38 56.86 -5.93
CA PHE A 90 14.46 57.30 -7.33
C PHE A 90 15.74 58.12 -7.51
N ASN A 91 16.73 57.58 -8.22
CA ASN A 91 17.92 58.33 -8.62
C ASN A 91 17.55 59.48 -9.55
N ASP A 92 16.60 59.22 -10.46
CA ASP A 92 16.02 60.21 -11.37
C ASP A 92 14.50 60.17 -11.24
N LEU A 93 13.89 61.29 -10.88
CA LEU A 93 12.45 61.42 -10.81
C LEU A 93 11.85 61.43 -12.23
N PRO A 94 10.69 60.78 -12.45
CA PRO A 94 10.05 60.72 -13.76
C PRO A 94 9.56 62.12 -14.19
N TYR A 95 9.83 62.46 -15.44
CA TYR A 95 9.26 63.66 -16.05
C TYR A 95 7.78 63.43 -16.40
N GLN A 96 6.96 64.41 -16.06
CA GLN A 96 5.56 64.47 -16.47
C GLN A 96 5.30 65.77 -17.27
N LEU A 97 4.51 65.65 -18.32
CA LEU A 97 4.01 66.74 -19.08
C LEU A 97 2.80 67.35 -18.36
N MET A 98 2.97 68.55 -17.79
CA MET A 98 1.89 69.25 -17.11
C MET A 98 1.34 70.37 -17.97
N PRO A 99 -0.01 70.51 -18.09
CA PRO A 99 -0.60 71.66 -18.80
C PRO A 99 -0.20 72.95 -18.09
N GLN A 100 0.32 73.95 -18.82
CA GLN A 100 0.69 75.25 -18.24
C GLN A 100 -0.54 76.00 -17.67
N SER A 101 -1.73 75.76 -18.23
CA SER A 101 -3.00 76.26 -17.70
C SER A 101 -3.28 75.94 -16.26
N ALA A 102 -2.78 74.77 -15.73
CA ALA A 102 -2.91 74.39 -14.32
C ALA A 102 -2.12 75.35 -13.38
N PHE A 103 -1.20 76.13 -13.90
CA PHE A 103 -0.38 77.06 -13.15
C PHE A 103 -0.56 78.58 -13.68
N GLY A 104 -1.71 78.82 -14.29
CA GLY A 104 -2.02 80.17 -14.79
C GLY A 104 -1.35 80.53 -16.14
N GLY A 105 -0.79 79.60 -16.90
CA GLY A 105 -0.22 79.78 -18.22
C GLY A 105 -1.21 79.58 -19.36
N PRO A 106 -0.79 79.72 -20.65
CA PRO A 106 -1.66 79.56 -21.81
C PRO A 106 -2.21 78.12 -21.95
N GLU A 107 -3.47 78.02 -22.43
CA GLU A 107 -4.09 76.75 -22.80
C GLU A 107 -3.37 76.07 -23.99
N GLY A 108 -3.26 74.71 -23.95
CA GLY A 108 -2.65 73.95 -25.06
C GLY A 108 -1.13 73.82 -24.98
N GLN A 109 -0.46 74.50 -24.06
CA GLN A 109 0.99 74.39 -23.86
C GLN A 109 1.27 73.48 -22.65
N PHE A 110 2.31 72.60 -22.77
CA PHE A 110 2.76 71.68 -21.74
C PHE A 110 4.17 72.02 -21.30
N LYS A 111 4.45 71.84 -20.01
CA LYS A 111 5.78 71.98 -19.43
C LYS A 111 6.27 70.66 -18.93
N GLU A 112 7.49 70.30 -19.24
CA GLU A 112 8.16 69.12 -18.66
C GLU A 112 8.56 69.50 -17.24
N THR A 113 8.07 68.70 -16.30
CA THR A 113 8.33 68.90 -14.88
C THR A 113 8.60 67.56 -14.23
N GLN A 114 9.66 67.45 -13.45
CA GLN A 114 9.87 66.26 -12.56
C GLN A 114 8.90 66.38 -11.42
N PHE A 115 8.11 65.29 -11.22
CA PHE A 115 7.12 65.25 -10.17
C PHE A 115 7.36 64.03 -9.28
N GLY A 116 7.39 64.23 -7.95
CA GLY A 116 7.63 63.22 -6.99
C GLY A 116 8.72 63.56 -6.00
N VAL A 117 9.09 62.60 -5.21
CA VAL A 117 10.16 62.73 -4.21
C VAL A 117 11.10 61.52 -4.31
N PRO A 118 12.40 61.69 -4.02
CA PRO A 118 13.37 60.60 -4.16
C PRO A 118 13.04 59.37 -3.30
N HIS A 119 12.60 59.57 -2.06
CA HIS A 119 12.29 58.48 -1.14
C HIS A 119 10.79 58.25 -1.08
N ASN A 120 10.38 57.00 -1.34
CA ASN A 120 8.99 56.57 -1.29
C ASN A 120 8.88 55.24 -0.52
N ILE A 121 8.12 55.23 0.56
CA ILE A 121 7.84 54.03 1.37
C ILE A 121 6.35 53.77 1.33
N ASN A 122 5.98 52.54 0.95
CA ASN A 122 4.59 52.08 1.00
C ASN A 122 4.46 50.89 1.95
N ALA A 123 3.50 50.94 2.84
CA ALA A 123 3.11 49.79 3.68
C ALA A 123 1.61 49.63 3.56
N ASN A 124 1.15 48.46 3.04
CA ASN A 124 -0.25 48.21 2.76
C ASN A 124 -0.68 46.85 3.35
N ILE A 125 -1.79 46.84 4.08
CA ILE A 125 -2.54 45.64 4.44
C ILE A 125 -3.67 45.51 3.42
N GLN A 126 -3.72 44.38 2.71
CA GLN A 126 -4.75 44.09 1.72
C GLN A 126 -5.59 42.88 2.20
N LEU A 127 -6.91 43.02 2.09
CA LEU A 127 -7.88 41.97 2.28
C LEU A 127 -8.50 41.64 0.92
N SER A 128 -8.51 40.35 0.55
CA SER A 128 -9.19 39.84 -0.63
C SER A 128 -10.04 38.64 -0.25
N MET A 129 -11.32 38.63 -0.66
CA MET A 129 -12.26 37.54 -0.40
C MET A 129 -13.12 37.31 -1.65
N PRO A 130 -13.12 36.09 -2.24
CA PRO A 130 -14.04 35.76 -3.30
C PRO A 130 -15.47 35.62 -2.73
N LEU A 131 -16.40 36.44 -3.20
CA LEU A 131 -17.83 36.33 -2.87
C LEU A 131 -18.54 35.31 -3.75
N TYR A 132 -18.17 35.29 -5.04
CA TYR A 132 -18.65 34.31 -6.01
C TYR A 132 -17.53 34.02 -7.02
N ASN A 133 -17.08 32.76 -7.06
CA ASN A 133 -16.08 32.31 -8.01
C ASN A 133 -16.39 30.90 -8.50
N PRO A 134 -16.96 30.74 -9.70
CA PRO A 134 -17.33 29.44 -10.25
C PRO A 134 -16.18 28.46 -10.40
N GLN A 135 -14.95 28.96 -10.62
CA GLN A 135 -13.75 28.12 -10.73
C GLN A 135 -13.39 27.47 -9.38
N ILE A 136 -13.49 28.23 -8.27
CA ILE A 136 -13.23 27.68 -6.92
C ILE A 136 -14.27 26.61 -6.58
N TYR A 137 -15.55 26.83 -6.85
CA TYR A 137 -16.58 25.81 -6.64
C TYR A 137 -16.38 24.56 -7.51
N GLY A 138 -15.93 24.77 -8.78
CA GLY A 138 -15.53 23.69 -9.67
C GLY A 138 -14.34 22.88 -9.09
N ALA A 139 -13.30 23.57 -8.64
CA ALA A 139 -12.12 22.96 -8.04
C ALA A 139 -12.46 22.16 -6.76
N ILE A 140 -13.35 22.66 -5.90
CA ILE A 140 -13.82 21.92 -4.71
C ILE A 140 -14.52 20.61 -5.08
N ARG A 141 -15.32 20.58 -6.14
CA ARG A 141 -15.97 19.34 -6.61
C ARG A 141 -14.94 18.37 -7.18
N THR A 142 -14.00 18.88 -7.98
CA THR A 142 -12.92 18.10 -8.59
C THR A 142 -12.02 17.47 -7.53
N THR A 143 -11.59 18.23 -6.52
CA THR A 143 -10.75 17.71 -5.43
C THR A 143 -11.49 16.70 -4.54
N LYS A 144 -12.83 16.81 -4.38
CA LYS A 144 -13.63 15.81 -3.70
C LYS A 144 -13.62 14.47 -4.45
N ILE A 145 -13.74 14.49 -5.78
CA ILE A 145 -13.66 13.27 -6.59
C ILE A 145 -12.24 12.71 -6.61
N ALA A 146 -11.22 13.57 -6.62
CA ALA A 146 -9.83 13.14 -6.50
C ALA A 146 -9.53 12.45 -5.16
N GLN A 147 -10.18 12.88 -4.07
CA GLN A 147 -10.13 12.15 -2.79
C GLN A 147 -10.77 10.77 -2.90
N GLU A 148 -11.95 10.65 -3.52
CA GLU A 148 -12.61 9.36 -3.76
C GLU A 148 -11.71 8.40 -4.58
N ILE A 149 -11.01 8.92 -5.60
CA ILE A 149 -10.02 8.15 -6.37
C ILE A 149 -8.90 7.63 -5.48
N SER A 150 -8.38 8.45 -4.55
CA SER A 150 -7.35 8.01 -3.61
C SER A 150 -7.87 6.91 -2.65
N GLU A 151 -9.13 6.97 -2.23
CA GLU A 151 -9.78 5.94 -1.41
C GLU A 151 -9.95 4.63 -2.19
N ILE A 152 -10.32 4.70 -3.48
CA ILE A 152 -10.41 3.51 -4.35
C ILE A 152 -9.01 2.92 -4.59
N GLN A 153 -7.99 3.75 -4.78
CA GLN A 153 -6.61 3.30 -4.93
C GLN A 153 -6.10 2.60 -3.67
N TYR A 154 -6.42 3.10 -2.48
CA TYR A 154 -6.13 2.42 -1.22
C TYR A 154 -6.78 1.03 -1.17
N LYS A 155 -8.08 0.90 -1.56
CA LYS A 155 -8.76 -0.40 -1.65
C LYS A 155 -8.08 -1.34 -2.65
N LYS A 156 -7.60 -0.82 -3.79
CA LYS A 156 -6.85 -1.61 -4.77
C LYS A 156 -5.57 -2.20 -4.16
N THR A 157 -4.84 -1.39 -3.41
CA THR A 157 -3.63 -1.86 -2.70
C THR A 157 -3.99 -2.88 -1.60
N GLU A 158 -5.11 -2.68 -0.88
CA GLU A 158 -5.61 -3.69 0.07
C GLU A 158 -5.85 -5.03 -0.64
N GLU A 159 -6.60 -5.07 -1.74
CA GLU A 159 -6.84 -6.31 -2.50
C GLU A 159 -5.55 -6.95 -3.00
N GLN A 160 -4.60 -6.14 -3.46
CA GLN A 160 -3.31 -6.64 -3.95
C GLN A 160 -2.49 -7.28 -2.82
N ILE A 161 -2.40 -6.64 -1.65
CA ILE A 161 -1.69 -7.18 -0.47
C ILE A 161 -2.37 -8.44 0.06
N PHE A 162 -3.70 -8.47 0.11
CA PHE A 162 -4.45 -9.68 0.46
C PHE A 162 -4.08 -10.85 -0.46
N PHE A 163 -4.09 -10.61 -1.76
CA PHE A 163 -3.77 -11.61 -2.78
C PHE A 163 -2.31 -12.09 -2.66
N GLU A 164 -1.36 -11.17 -2.49
CA GLU A 164 0.05 -11.50 -2.32
C GLU A 164 0.31 -12.34 -1.07
N ILE A 165 -0.23 -11.94 0.07
CA ILE A 165 -0.07 -12.67 1.35
C ILE A 165 -0.70 -14.05 1.25
N SER A 166 -1.90 -14.17 0.66
CA SER A 166 -2.56 -15.46 0.48
C SER A 166 -1.72 -16.40 -0.37
N ASN A 167 -1.17 -15.93 -1.48
CA ASN A 167 -0.28 -16.72 -2.32
C ASN A 167 1.00 -17.16 -1.61
N LEU A 168 1.63 -16.25 -0.86
CA LEU A 168 2.84 -16.57 -0.09
C LEU A 168 2.54 -17.56 1.03
N TYR A 169 1.42 -17.37 1.72
CA TYR A 169 0.96 -18.28 2.77
C TYR A 169 0.76 -19.70 2.25
N TYR A 170 0.02 -19.86 1.14
CA TYR A 170 -0.16 -21.17 0.51
C TYR A 170 1.15 -21.77 0.01
N ASN A 171 2.07 -20.96 -0.55
CA ASN A 171 3.38 -21.44 -0.94
C ASN A 171 4.22 -21.95 0.25
N VAL A 172 4.12 -21.31 1.43
CA VAL A 172 4.76 -21.83 2.66
C VAL A 172 4.19 -23.18 3.05
N GLN A 173 2.86 -23.33 3.09
CA GLN A 173 2.21 -24.61 3.42
C GLN A 173 2.66 -25.75 2.51
N ILE A 174 2.78 -25.45 1.22
CA ILE A 174 3.25 -26.40 0.21
C ILE A 174 4.68 -26.85 0.46
N LEU A 175 5.59 -25.89 0.65
CA LEU A 175 6.98 -26.20 0.91
C LEU A 175 7.14 -27.00 2.22
N GLN A 176 6.31 -26.74 3.24
CA GLN A 176 6.25 -27.55 4.44
C GLN A 176 5.83 -29.00 4.16
N HIS A 177 4.78 -29.21 3.35
CA HIS A 177 4.36 -30.56 2.94
C HIS A 177 5.39 -31.28 2.09
N GLN A 178 6.02 -30.56 1.13
CA GLN A 178 7.09 -31.13 0.32
C GLN A 178 8.28 -31.56 1.19
N LEU A 179 8.64 -30.75 2.18
CA LEU A 179 9.71 -31.06 3.12
C LEU A 179 9.36 -32.35 3.92
N ALA A 180 8.14 -32.44 4.44
CA ALA A 180 7.67 -33.62 5.16
C ALA A 180 7.68 -34.90 4.30
N PHE A 181 7.34 -34.79 3.00
CA PHE A 181 7.46 -35.93 2.08
C PHE A 181 8.90 -36.35 1.85
N VAL A 182 9.81 -35.39 1.63
CA VAL A 182 11.24 -35.69 1.44
C VAL A 182 11.84 -36.31 2.71
N ASP A 183 11.46 -35.82 3.90
CA ASP A 183 11.88 -36.42 5.18
C ASP A 183 11.43 -37.86 5.30
N SER A 184 10.16 -38.16 5.00
CA SER A 184 9.63 -39.53 4.99
C SER A 184 10.38 -40.43 4.01
N ASN A 185 10.67 -39.89 2.81
CA ASN A 185 11.43 -40.60 1.77
C ASN A 185 12.89 -40.88 2.22
N LEU A 186 13.52 -39.90 2.87
CA LEU A 186 14.88 -40.09 3.45
C LEU A 186 14.91 -41.20 4.48
N VAL A 187 13.92 -41.29 5.39
CA VAL A 187 13.80 -42.33 6.38
C VAL A 187 13.63 -43.71 5.72
N ASN A 188 12.77 -43.82 4.68
CA ASN A 188 12.54 -45.06 3.96
C ASN A 188 13.80 -45.48 3.18
N THR A 189 14.45 -44.54 2.47
CA THR A 189 15.69 -44.81 1.72
C THR A 189 16.85 -45.23 2.66
N ALA A 190 16.95 -44.62 3.87
CA ALA A 190 17.92 -45.03 4.87
C ALA A 190 17.70 -46.47 5.36
N LYS A 191 16.43 -46.87 5.58
CA LYS A 191 16.08 -48.25 5.91
C LYS A 191 16.44 -49.20 4.77
N LEU A 192 16.13 -48.85 3.52
CA LEU A 192 16.46 -49.62 2.34
C LEU A 192 17.98 -49.78 2.19
N LEU A 193 18.74 -48.72 2.36
CA LEU A 193 20.21 -48.74 2.29
C LEU A 193 20.80 -49.72 3.35
N LYS A 194 20.31 -49.66 4.58
CA LYS A 194 20.74 -50.58 5.65
C LYS A 194 20.46 -52.04 5.30
N ASN A 195 19.28 -52.34 4.73
CA ASN A 195 18.93 -53.67 4.28
C ASN A 195 19.83 -54.15 3.15
N MET A 196 20.11 -53.30 2.15
CA MET A 196 20.98 -53.61 1.02
C MET A 196 22.41 -53.87 1.47
N GLN A 197 22.97 -53.12 2.45
CA GLN A 197 24.24 -53.39 3.06
C GLN A 197 24.32 -54.74 3.76
N LEU A 198 23.25 -55.16 4.47
CA LEU A 198 23.18 -56.48 5.11
C LEU A 198 23.14 -57.59 4.05
N LEU A 199 22.35 -57.44 2.97
CA LEU A 199 22.28 -58.42 1.88
C LEU A 199 23.59 -58.49 1.10
N GLN A 200 24.33 -57.39 0.95
CA GLN A 200 25.64 -57.37 0.33
C GLN A 200 26.66 -58.18 1.16
N ASN A 201 26.64 -58.01 2.47
CA ASN A 201 27.50 -58.81 3.39
C ASN A 201 27.23 -60.30 3.28
N GLN A 202 26.00 -60.68 2.88
CA GLN A 202 25.59 -62.04 2.60
C GLN A 202 25.80 -62.48 1.16
N LEU A 203 26.45 -61.64 0.31
CA LEU A 203 26.66 -61.86 -1.13
C LEU A 203 25.37 -62.03 -1.97
N MET A 204 24.23 -61.55 -1.44
CA MET A 204 22.92 -61.65 -2.10
C MET A 204 22.63 -60.48 -3.04
N VAL A 205 23.37 -59.34 -2.92
CA VAL A 205 23.24 -58.19 -3.81
C VAL A 205 24.64 -57.64 -4.15
N THR A 206 24.73 -56.91 -5.25
CA THR A 206 26.02 -56.33 -5.70
C THR A 206 26.33 -55.02 -5.02
N GLY A 207 27.64 -54.66 -4.97
CA GLY A 207 28.05 -53.31 -4.48
C GLY A 207 27.47 -52.16 -5.31
N ASN A 208 27.21 -52.41 -6.57
CA ASN A 208 26.54 -51.46 -7.45
C ASN A 208 25.11 -51.15 -7.01
N ASP A 209 24.37 -52.16 -6.53
CA ASP A 209 22.99 -51.93 -6.03
C ASP A 209 22.97 -51.11 -4.74
N VAL A 210 23.94 -51.35 -3.84
CA VAL A 210 24.13 -50.49 -2.64
C VAL A 210 24.45 -49.06 -3.06
N SER A 211 25.34 -48.88 -4.04
CA SER A 211 25.73 -47.54 -4.56
C SER A 211 24.57 -46.80 -5.18
N LYS A 212 23.64 -47.49 -5.88
CA LYS A 212 22.42 -46.85 -6.42
C LYS A 212 21.52 -46.29 -5.30
N VAL A 213 21.32 -47.03 -4.23
CA VAL A 213 20.51 -46.56 -3.08
C VAL A 213 21.21 -45.44 -2.34
N GLN A 214 22.54 -45.49 -2.21
CA GLN A 214 23.32 -44.39 -1.64
C GLN A 214 23.20 -43.13 -2.48
N LEU A 215 23.34 -43.20 -3.80
CA LEU A 215 23.15 -42.08 -4.71
C LEU A 215 21.76 -41.44 -4.56
N GLN A 216 20.72 -42.27 -4.46
CA GLN A 216 19.35 -41.79 -4.25
C GLN A 216 19.20 -41.05 -2.91
N LYS A 217 19.84 -41.56 -1.84
CA LYS A 217 19.84 -40.87 -0.54
C LYS A 217 20.50 -39.47 -0.64
N GLU A 218 21.65 -39.36 -1.31
CA GLU A 218 22.35 -38.08 -1.49
C GLU A 218 21.52 -37.08 -2.34
N GLN A 219 20.79 -37.58 -3.37
CA GLN A 219 19.87 -36.77 -4.16
C GLN A 219 18.73 -36.21 -3.29
N LEU A 220 18.14 -37.05 -2.42
CA LEU A 220 17.10 -36.62 -1.47
C LEU A 220 17.61 -35.60 -0.45
N MET A 221 18.84 -35.80 0.07
CA MET A 221 19.46 -34.82 0.98
C MET A 221 19.67 -33.48 0.30
N THR A 222 20.06 -33.47 -0.97
CA THR A 222 20.19 -32.25 -1.77
C THR A 222 18.83 -31.58 -1.97
N GLN A 223 17.81 -32.35 -2.34
CA GLN A 223 16.45 -31.87 -2.50
C GLN A 223 15.89 -31.26 -1.20
N HIS A 224 16.11 -31.95 -0.05
CA HIS A 224 15.72 -31.43 1.26
C HIS A 224 16.32 -30.04 1.54
N LYS A 225 17.64 -29.87 1.31
CA LYS A 225 18.32 -28.59 1.51
C LYS A 225 17.76 -27.48 0.61
N LEU A 226 17.47 -27.79 -0.65
CA LEU A 226 16.87 -26.83 -1.60
C LEU A 226 15.47 -26.39 -1.17
N ILE A 227 14.62 -27.34 -0.78
CA ILE A 227 13.25 -27.03 -0.32
C ILE A 227 13.30 -26.23 1.00
N ALA A 228 14.17 -26.60 1.94
CA ALA A 228 14.33 -25.86 3.19
C ALA A 228 14.79 -24.42 2.95
N SER A 229 15.75 -24.22 2.05
CA SER A 229 16.20 -22.87 1.65
C SER A 229 15.07 -22.05 0.99
N ASN A 230 14.29 -22.68 0.09
CA ASN A 230 13.15 -22.02 -0.56
C ASN A 230 12.08 -21.65 0.45
N LEU A 231 11.79 -22.53 1.43
CA LEU A 231 10.82 -22.26 2.50
C LEU A 231 11.24 -21.03 3.30
N GLU A 232 12.51 -20.91 3.66
CA GLU A 232 13.02 -19.74 4.39
C GLU A 232 12.91 -18.46 3.55
N GLN A 233 13.22 -18.51 2.26
CA GLN A 233 13.07 -17.36 1.36
C GLN A 233 11.60 -16.90 1.24
N VAL A 234 10.66 -17.84 1.09
CA VAL A 234 9.23 -17.51 1.01
C VAL A 234 8.71 -16.98 2.35
N LEU A 235 9.15 -17.54 3.49
CA LEU A 235 8.84 -17.01 4.82
C LEU A 235 9.38 -15.58 5.00
N ASN A 236 10.57 -15.28 4.53
CA ASN A 236 11.13 -13.94 4.59
C ASN A 236 10.34 -12.96 3.70
N THR A 237 9.89 -13.40 2.52
CA THR A 237 9.02 -12.60 1.65
C THR A 237 7.67 -12.35 2.31
N LEU A 238 7.08 -13.37 2.96
CA LEU A 238 5.84 -13.23 3.72
C LEU A 238 5.99 -12.22 4.88
N LYS A 239 7.07 -12.31 5.66
CA LYS A 239 7.38 -11.34 6.72
C LYS A 239 7.49 -9.92 6.17
N PHE A 240 8.16 -9.74 5.03
CA PHE A 240 8.26 -8.45 4.35
C PHE A 240 6.90 -7.90 3.95
N SER A 241 6.06 -8.72 3.30
CA SER A 241 4.70 -8.33 2.87
C SER A 241 3.78 -8.06 4.06
N MET A 242 3.97 -8.75 5.19
CA MET A 242 3.29 -8.44 6.46
C MET A 242 3.81 -7.16 7.13
N GLY A 243 5.02 -6.70 6.80
CA GLY A 243 5.67 -5.54 7.41
C GLY A 243 6.26 -5.80 8.80
N ILE A 244 6.60 -7.07 9.10
CA ILE A 244 7.24 -7.48 10.36
C ILE A 244 8.76 -7.70 10.21
N PRO A 245 9.54 -7.64 11.31
CA PRO A 245 10.99 -7.86 11.27
C PRO A 245 11.37 -9.27 10.82
N PHE A 246 12.45 -9.40 10.06
CA PHE A 246 12.98 -10.71 9.62
C PHE A 246 13.43 -11.60 10.78
N SER A 247 13.82 -11.01 11.91
CA SER A 247 14.25 -11.73 13.11
C SER A 247 13.09 -12.44 13.84
N GLN A 248 11.83 -12.07 13.55
CA GLN A 248 10.67 -12.73 14.15
C GLN A 248 10.51 -14.13 13.57
N ASN A 249 10.51 -15.15 14.43
CA ASN A 249 10.21 -16.50 13.98
C ASN A 249 8.70 -16.67 13.83
N ILE A 250 8.27 -17.11 12.64
CA ILE A 250 6.87 -17.40 12.33
C ILE A 250 6.74 -18.84 11.85
N GLN A 251 5.68 -19.50 12.27
CA GLN A 251 5.25 -20.79 11.74
C GLN A 251 3.86 -20.63 11.15
N VAL A 252 3.67 -21.15 9.96
CA VAL A 252 2.36 -21.14 9.28
C VAL A 252 1.63 -22.43 9.64
N GLU A 253 0.30 -22.33 9.81
CA GLU A 253 -0.56 -23.49 10.06
C GLU A 253 -0.36 -24.53 8.93
N PRO A 254 0.02 -25.79 9.25
CA PRO A 254 0.35 -26.76 8.20
C PRO A 254 -0.88 -27.26 7.45
N ASP A 255 -2.06 -27.26 8.08
CA ASP A 255 -3.27 -27.80 7.48
C ASP A 255 -3.77 -26.95 6.31
N ILE A 256 -3.82 -27.54 5.12
CA ILE A 256 -4.39 -26.89 3.93
C ILE A 256 -5.89 -27.14 3.91
N ARG A 257 -6.66 -26.09 4.22
CA ARG A 257 -8.12 -26.12 4.16
C ARG A 257 -8.59 -25.50 2.85
N TYR A 258 -9.33 -26.23 2.05
CA TYR A 258 -9.96 -25.71 0.85
C TYR A 258 -11.44 -26.12 0.78
N GLN A 259 -12.27 -25.25 0.22
CA GLN A 259 -13.69 -25.48 0.04
C GLN A 259 -14.00 -25.51 -1.46
N THR A 260 -14.52 -26.63 -1.93
CA THR A 260 -14.77 -26.85 -3.35
C THR A 260 -16.10 -26.26 -3.87
N SER A 261 -17.03 -25.93 -2.99
CA SER A 261 -18.41 -25.55 -3.34
C SER A 261 -18.74 -24.06 -3.22
N LYS A 262 -17.75 -23.18 -3.06
CA LYS A 262 -18.00 -21.74 -2.86
C LYS A 262 -18.42 -21.07 -4.17
N ILE A 263 -19.62 -20.48 -4.21
CA ILE A 263 -20.10 -19.63 -5.31
C ILE A 263 -19.81 -18.18 -4.93
N TYR A 264 -19.19 -17.43 -5.84
CA TYR A 264 -18.92 -16.01 -5.65
C TYR A 264 -19.94 -15.16 -6.40
N THR A 265 -20.52 -14.16 -5.72
CA THR A 265 -21.37 -13.16 -6.35
C THR A 265 -20.48 -12.13 -7.06
N LYS A 266 -20.82 -11.77 -8.31
CA LYS A 266 -20.08 -10.77 -9.07
C LYS A 266 -20.40 -9.36 -8.55
N PHE A 267 -19.37 -8.67 -8.04
CA PHE A 267 -19.38 -7.24 -7.71
C PHE A 267 -18.50 -6.47 -8.71
N PRO A 268 -18.69 -5.17 -8.89
CA PRO A 268 -17.79 -4.35 -9.71
C PRO A 268 -16.37 -4.41 -9.15
N SER A 269 -15.40 -4.80 -10.00
CA SER A 269 -13.99 -4.82 -9.61
C SER A 269 -13.50 -3.42 -9.21
N VAL A 270 -12.47 -3.34 -8.38
CA VAL A 270 -11.88 -2.04 -7.96
C VAL A 270 -11.32 -1.27 -9.16
N ASP A 271 -10.79 -1.96 -10.18
CA ASP A 271 -10.34 -1.33 -11.41
C ASP A 271 -11.49 -0.67 -12.19
N PHE A 272 -12.65 -1.32 -12.28
CA PHE A 272 -13.84 -0.73 -12.89
C PHE A 272 -14.33 0.50 -12.12
N GLN A 273 -14.34 0.42 -10.78
CA GLN A 273 -14.69 1.56 -9.91
C GLN A 273 -13.73 2.73 -10.11
N LEU A 274 -12.43 2.45 -10.24
CA LEU A 274 -11.37 3.47 -10.44
C LEU A 274 -11.57 4.22 -11.76
N VAL A 275 -11.79 3.51 -12.87
CA VAL A 275 -12.04 4.12 -14.18
C VAL A 275 -13.35 4.92 -14.18
N GLY A 276 -14.39 4.42 -13.50
CA GLY A 276 -15.63 5.16 -13.31
C GLY A 276 -15.46 6.45 -12.50
N ALA A 277 -14.62 6.43 -11.45
CA ALA A 277 -14.28 7.64 -10.68
C ALA A 277 -13.46 8.64 -11.52
N GLN A 278 -12.55 8.16 -12.36
CA GLN A 278 -11.81 9.00 -13.33
C GLN A 278 -12.75 9.68 -14.34
N ASN A 279 -13.80 8.98 -14.81
CA ASN A 279 -14.82 9.57 -15.69
C ASN A 279 -15.57 10.73 -14.99
N ARG A 280 -15.94 10.56 -13.72
CA ARG A 280 -16.56 11.63 -12.91
C ARG A 280 -15.60 12.80 -12.70
N LEU A 281 -14.29 12.53 -12.51
CA LEU A 281 -13.27 13.57 -12.41
C LEU A 281 -13.19 14.42 -13.68
N LEU A 282 -13.03 13.77 -14.83
CA LEU A 282 -12.97 14.45 -16.14
C LEU A 282 -14.25 15.26 -16.42
N THR A 283 -15.43 14.71 -16.08
CA THR A 283 -16.70 15.41 -16.21
C THR A 283 -16.78 16.64 -15.29
N SER A 284 -16.25 16.53 -14.05
CA SER A 284 -16.17 17.66 -13.12
C SER A 284 -15.24 18.77 -13.64
N GLU A 285 -14.09 18.38 -14.20
CA GLU A 285 -13.13 19.30 -14.83
C GLU A 285 -13.75 19.99 -16.05
N LEU A 286 -14.48 19.26 -16.90
CA LEU A 286 -15.23 19.83 -18.03
C LEU A 286 -16.24 20.87 -17.55
N ASN A 287 -17.00 20.57 -16.50
CA ASN A 287 -17.97 21.51 -15.94
C ASN A 287 -17.27 22.74 -15.33
N SER A 288 -16.11 22.56 -14.69
CA SER A 288 -15.30 23.68 -14.20
C SER A 288 -14.81 24.57 -15.33
N LEU A 289 -14.35 23.98 -16.46
CA LEU A 289 -13.97 24.73 -17.66
C LEU A 289 -15.14 25.49 -18.28
N LYS A 290 -16.35 24.90 -18.32
CA LYS A 290 -17.56 25.61 -18.77
C LYS A 290 -17.87 26.78 -17.84
N SER A 291 -17.79 26.56 -16.52
CA SER A 291 -18.06 27.56 -15.49
C SER A 291 -17.03 28.69 -15.45
N SER A 292 -15.80 28.49 -15.98
CA SER A 292 -14.78 29.54 -16.06
C SER A 292 -15.17 30.72 -16.98
N ARG A 293 -16.26 30.61 -17.74
CA ARG A 293 -16.83 31.67 -18.58
C ARG A 293 -17.80 32.58 -17.82
N LEU A 294 -18.20 32.19 -16.61
CA LEU A 294 -19.11 32.96 -15.79
C LEU A 294 -18.37 34.07 -15.06
N PRO A 295 -19.07 35.17 -14.70
CA PRO A 295 -18.48 36.24 -13.90
C PRO A 295 -17.95 35.73 -12.57
N SER A 296 -16.91 36.37 -12.06
CA SER A 296 -16.44 36.25 -10.68
C SER A 296 -16.59 37.54 -9.93
N VAL A 297 -16.91 37.49 -8.65
CA VAL A 297 -17.09 38.64 -7.76
C VAL A 297 -16.21 38.46 -6.53
N SER A 298 -15.41 39.48 -6.21
CA SER A 298 -14.56 39.50 -5.01
C SER A 298 -14.72 40.80 -4.24
N LEU A 299 -14.64 40.72 -2.92
CA LEU A 299 -14.49 41.83 -2.00
C LEU A 299 -12.99 42.14 -1.89
N MET A 300 -12.65 43.40 -2.00
CA MET A 300 -11.30 43.92 -1.81
C MET A 300 -11.33 45.09 -0.83
N ALA A 301 -10.37 45.09 0.11
CA ALA A 301 -10.13 46.23 0.97
C ALA A 301 -8.63 46.43 1.16
N SER A 302 -8.21 47.69 1.25
CA SER A 302 -6.83 48.02 1.54
C SER A 302 -6.77 49.17 2.54
N TYR A 303 -5.84 49.05 3.47
CA TYR A 303 -5.43 50.13 4.34
C TYR A 303 -3.91 50.24 4.31
N GLY A 304 -3.37 51.42 4.02
CA GLY A 304 -1.94 51.62 3.92
C GLY A 304 -1.50 53.00 4.36
N GLN A 305 -0.19 53.13 4.40
CA GLN A 305 0.46 54.39 4.60
C GLN A 305 1.57 54.56 3.57
N THR A 306 1.63 55.74 2.96
CA THR A 306 2.70 56.14 2.04
C THR A 306 3.54 57.21 2.69
N GLY A 307 4.83 56.95 2.83
CA GLY A 307 5.81 57.94 3.34
C GLY A 307 6.59 58.55 2.22
N PHE A 308 6.76 59.84 2.28
CA PHE A 308 7.52 60.63 1.29
C PHE A 308 8.68 61.37 1.97
N GLY A 309 9.86 61.40 1.31
CA GLY A 309 11.05 62.04 1.85
C GLY A 309 11.92 62.70 0.77
N TYR A 310 12.66 63.77 1.19
CA TYR A 310 13.61 64.50 0.33
C TYR A 310 15.02 64.37 0.91
N ASP A 311 16.02 64.23 0.02
CA ASP A 311 17.45 64.17 0.43
C ASP A 311 17.91 65.46 1.15
N GLU A 312 17.37 66.62 0.72
CA GLU A 312 17.76 67.92 1.24
C GLU A 312 17.19 68.24 2.62
N LYS A 313 16.27 67.45 3.16
CA LYS A 313 15.62 67.61 4.48
C LYS A 313 15.60 66.33 5.26
N PRO A 314 16.73 65.79 5.68
CA PRO A 314 16.80 64.48 6.33
C PRO A 314 16.06 64.45 7.70
N ASN A 315 15.87 65.60 8.39
CA ASN A 315 15.14 65.66 9.65
C ASN A 315 13.61 65.73 9.46
N ASP A 316 13.10 66.04 8.27
CA ASP A 316 11.69 65.99 7.88
C ASP A 316 11.38 64.75 7.06
N PHE A 317 12.29 63.80 7.07
CA PHE A 317 12.20 62.54 6.37
C PHE A 317 11.01 61.75 6.90
N LEU A 318 10.08 61.36 6.02
CA LEU A 318 8.94 60.49 6.27
C LEU A 318 7.71 61.17 6.90
N LYS A 319 7.05 61.99 6.12
CA LYS A 319 5.62 62.26 6.38
C LYS A 319 4.80 61.11 5.78
N PHE A 320 4.06 60.42 6.67
CA PHE A 320 3.19 59.32 6.25
C PHE A 320 1.76 59.82 6.04
N PHE A 321 1.20 59.38 4.93
CA PHE A 321 -0.16 59.71 4.52
C PHE A 321 -0.98 58.42 4.45
N PRO A 322 -2.10 58.32 5.19
CA PRO A 322 -2.95 57.12 5.13
C PRO A 322 -3.72 57.11 3.85
N ASN A 323 -3.85 55.89 3.27
CA ASN A 323 -4.77 55.58 2.18
C ASN A 323 -5.62 54.37 2.52
N SER A 324 -6.89 54.38 2.17
CA SER A 324 -7.76 53.25 2.41
C SER A 324 -8.88 53.19 1.38
N PHE A 325 -9.24 52.00 0.98
CA PHE A 325 -10.45 51.77 0.21
C PHE A 325 -11.07 50.41 0.53
N ALA A 326 -12.35 50.27 0.30
CA ALA A 326 -13.07 49.03 0.23
C ALA A 326 -13.96 49.04 -1.02
N GLY A 327 -14.05 47.90 -1.70
CA GLY A 327 -14.80 47.80 -2.93
C GLY A 327 -15.09 46.38 -3.37
N ILE A 328 -15.94 46.25 -4.37
CA ILE A 328 -16.28 45.01 -5.03
C ILE A 328 -15.69 45.02 -6.42
N GLN A 329 -14.94 43.95 -6.73
CA GLN A 329 -14.42 43.75 -8.09
C GLN A 329 -15.23 42.64 -8.78
N ILE A 330 -15.77 42.96 -9.97
CA ILE A 330 -16.45 42.04 -10.87
C ILE A 330 -15.56 41.82 -12.09
N SER A 331 -15.25 40.54 -12.37
CA SER A 331 -14.45 40.17 -13.56
C SER A 331 -15.27 39.24 -14.46
N VAL A 332 -15.43 39.64 -15.73
CA VAL A 332 -16.20 38.87 -16.72
C VAL A 332 -15.27 38.58 -17.91
N PRO A 333 -14.91 37.29 -18.13
CA PRO A 333 -14.09 36.93 -19.29
C PRO A 333 -14.96 36.98 -20.57
N LEU A 334 -14.75 37.98 -21.43
CA LEU A 334 -15.54 38.16 -22.67
C LEU A 334 -14.96 37.31 -23.82
N PHE A 335 -13.64 37.36 -24.02
CA PHE A 335 -12.96 36.65 -25.08
C PHE A 335 -11.54 36.29 -24.68
N ASN A 336 -11.12 35.03 -24.90
CA ASN A 336 -9.78 34.54 -24.58
C ASN A 336 -9.10 33.79 -25.75
N GLY A 337 -9.34 34.26 -26.99
CA GLY A 337 -8.72 33.68 -28.17
C GLY A 337 -9.10 32.22 -28.46
N THR A 338 -10.32 31.77 -28.08
CA THR A 338 -10.81 30.38 -28.22
C THR A 338 -10.13 29.32 -27.35
N VAL A 339 -9.20 29.70 -26.48
CA VAL A 339 -8.47 28.74 -25.60
C VAL A 339 -9.44 27.86 -24.80
N THR A 340 -10.43 28.45 -24.15
CA THR A 340 -11.42 27.66 -23.36
C THR A 340 -12.24 26.71 -24.24
N LYS A 341 -12.60 27.09 -25.47
CA LYS A 341 -13.29 26.22 -26.43
C LYS A 341 -12.42 25.00 -26.78
N ARG A 342 -11.14 25.20 -27.06
CA ARG A 342 -10.20 24.11 -27.36
C ARG A 342 -9.99 23.17 -26.19
N LYS A 343 -9.84 23.71 -24.96
CA LYS A 343 -9.76 22.90 -23.73
C LYS A 343 -11.03 22.07 -23.49
N ILE A 344 -12.21 22.62 -23.76
CA ILE A 344 -13.50 21.88 -23.65
C ILE A 344 -13.54 20.73 -24.66
N ASN A 345 -13.15 20.99 -25.93
CA ASN A 345 -13.13 19.91 -26.94
C ASN A 345 -12.13 18.82 -26.58
N GLN A 346 -10.94 19.18 -26.11
CA GLN A 346 -9.94 18.24 -25.62
C GLN A 346 -10.49 17.38 -24.47
N LYS A 347 -11.15 18.01 -23.49
CA LYS A 347 -11.74 17.32 -22.35
C LYS A 347 -12.87 16.35 -22.75
N ASN A 348 -13.68 16.71 -23.76
CA ASN A 348 -14.68 15.81 -24.31
C ASN A 348 -14.05 14.55 -24.95
N ILE A 349 -12.92 14.69 -25.64
CA ILE A 349 -12.19 13.54 -26.21
C ILE A 349 -11.61 12.67 -25.09
N GLU A 350 -11.06 13.29 -24.03
CA GLU A 350 -10.58 12.54 -22.86
C GLU A 350 -11.69 11.74 -22.19
N ILE A 351 -12.92 12.28 -22.08
CA ILE A 351 -14.08 11.58 -21.54
C ILE A 351 -14.46 10.41 -22.47
N GLN A 352 -14.49 10.59 -23.77
CA GLN A 352 -14.73 9.51 -24.74
C GLN A 352 -13.71 8.39 -24.60
N ASN A 353 -12.42 8.72 -24.53
CA ASN A 353 -11.35 7.75 -24.34
C ASN A 353 -11.51 7.00 -23.00
N ASN A 354 -11.91 7.70 -21.95
CA ASN A 354 -12.10 7.05 -20.65
C ASN A 354 -13.36 6.15 -20.62
N THR A 355 -14.39 6.48 -21.40
CA THR A 355 -15.58 5.60 -21.59
C THR A 355 -15.16 4.31 -22.29
N LEU A 356 -14.40 4.41 -23.40
CA LEU A 356 -13.85 3.22 -24.08
C LEU A 356 -12.96 2.39 -23.17
N LYS A 357 -12.17 3.05 -22.31
CA LYS A 357 -11.35 2.35 -21.30
C LYS A 357 -12.20 1.63 -20.26
N GLN A 358 -13.35 2.20 -19.87
CA GLN A 358 -14.28 1.55 -18.94
C GLN A 358 -14.89 0.30 -19.56
N ASP A 359 -15.30 0.35 -20.83
CA ASP A 359 -15.81 -0.81 -21.56
C ASP A 359 -14.73 -1.89 -21.69
N LEU A 360 -13.50 -1.50 -22.06
CA LEU A 360 -12.36 -2.41 -22.14
C LEU A 360 -12.08 -3.12 -20.82
N VAL A 361 -12.10 -2.40 -19.71
CA VAL A 361 -11.87 -2.98 -18.36
C VAL A 361 -13.01 -3.94 -17.99
N ALA A 362 -14.26 -3.63 -18.35
CA ALA A 362 -15.39 -4.52 -18.12
C ALA A 362 -15.26 -5.83 -18.91
N GLU A 363 -14.97 -5.75 -20.22
CA GLU A 363 -14.77 -6.91 -21.10
C GLU A 363 -13.58 -7.77 -20.66
N GLN A 364 -12.46 -7.15 -20.31
CA GLN A 364 -11.29 -7.87 -19.77
C GLN A 364 -11.62 -8.60 -18.47
N ASN A 365 -12.36 -7.95 -17.55
CA ASN A 365 -12.75 -8.57 -16.29
C ASN A 365 -13.67 -9.77 -16.52
N ASP A 366 -14.63 -9.68 -17.47
CA ASP A 366 -15.53 -10.78 -17.80
C ASP A 366 -14.78 -11.97 -18.43
N MET A 367 -13.86 -11.70 -19.35
CA MET A 367 -12.97 -12.72 -19.91
C MET A 367 -12.13 -13.40 -18.82
N GLN A 368 -11.55 -12.62 -17.91
CA GLN A 368 -10.73 -13.15 -16.82
C GLN A 368 -11.55 -13.99 -15.82
N ILE A 369 -12.77 -13.58 -15.50
CA ILE A 369 -13.69 -14.36 -14.63
C ILE A 369 -13.99 -15.71 -15.28
N GLU A 370 -14.33 -15.74 -16.57
CA GLU A 370 -14.61 -16.99 -17.30
C GLU A 370 -13.41 -17.93 -17.30
N ASN A 371 -12.22 -17.40 -17.56
CA ASN A 371 -10.98 -18.17 -17.52
C ASN A 371 -10.67 -18.71 -16.13
N ALA A 372 -10.85 -17.88 -15.08
CA ALA A 372 -10.62 -18.28 -13.70
C ALA A 372 -11.62 -19.34 -13.23
N MET A 373 -12.89 -19.27 -13.66
CA MET A 373 -13.90 -20.31 -13.40
C MET A 373 -13.50 -21.64 -14.02
N ARG A 374 -13.07 -21.64 -15.28
CA ARG A 374 -12.58 -22.86 -15.97
C ARG A 374 -11.35 -23.44 -15.30
N GLN A 375 -10.38 -22.61 -14.98
CA GLN A 375 -9.15 -23.02 -14.30
C GLN A 375 -9.46 -23.66 -12.95
N ARG A 376 -10.34 -23.03 -12.14
CA ARG A 376 -10.79 -23.57 -10.86
C ARG A 376 -11.45 -24.95 -11.00
N LEU A 377 -12.31 -25.13 -12.01
CA LEU A 377 -12.97 -26.41 -12.26
C LEU A 377 -11.96 -27.51 -12.64
N VAL A 378 -11.04 -27.20 -13.56
CA VAL A 378 -10.01 -28.15 -14.00
C VAL A 378 -9.09 -28.53 -12.86
N THR A 379 -8.62 -27.57 -12.07
CA THR A 379 -7.74 -27.84 -10.92
C THR A 379 -8.46 -28.63 -9.83
N GLN A 380 -9.76 -28.41 -9.60
CA GLN A 380 -10.56 -29.22 -8.70
C GLN A 380 -10.63 -30.69 -9.13
N GLN A 381 -10.84 -30.95 -10.41
CA GLN A 381 -10.81 -32.33 -10.97
C GLN A 381 -9.42 -32.95 -10.85
N THR A 382 -8.38 -32.16 -11.08
CA THR A 382 -6.98 -32.59 -10.95
C THR A 382 -6.66 -33.05 -9.53
N ILE A 383 -7.18 -32.38 -8.48
CA ILE A 383 -7.01 -32.84 -7.07
C ILE A 383 -7.58 -34.24 -6.89
N SER A 384 -8.80 -34.51 -7.39
CA SER A 384 -9.41 -35.85 -7.28
C SER A 384 -8.54 -36.90 -7.97
N ASN A 385 -8.13 -36.65 -9.22
CA ASN A 385 -7.32 -37.58 -9.99
C ASN A 385 -5.95 -37.86 -9.35
N THR A 386 -5.31 -36.81 -8.81
CA THR A 386 -3.99 -36.96 -8.16
C THR A 386 -4.10 -37.64 -6.80
N THR A 387 -5.22 -37.52 -6.11
CA THR A 387 -5.52 -38.29 -4.88
C THR A 387 -5.54 -39.80 -5.19
N ASP A 388 -6.28 -40.20 -6.22
CA ASP A 388 -6.32 -41.58 -6.68
C ASP A 388 -4.94 -42.11 -7.12
N GLN A 389 -4.15 -41.24 -7.80
CA GLN A 389 -2.78 -41.58 -8.22
C GLN A 389 -1.85 -41.85 -7.01
N ILE A 390 -1.91 -41.04 -5.95
CA ILE A 390 -1.12 -41.30 -4.73
C ILE A 390 -1.48 -42.64 -4.12
N ASP A 391 -2.77 -42.95 -3.98
CA ASP A 391 -3.22 -44.18 -3.36
C ASP A 391 -2.78 -45.42 -4.17
N LEU A 392 -2.84 -45.34 -5.48
CA LEU A 392 -2.34 -46.40 -6.39
C LEU A 392 -0.82 -46.52 -6.29
N ALA A 393 -0.07 -45.43 -6.39
CA ALA A 393 1.38 -45.44 -6.32
C ALA A 393 1.88 -45.99 -4.97
N LYS A 394 1.22 -45.63 -3.87
CA LYS A 394 1.51 -46.17 -2.52
C LYS A 394 1.31 -47.67 -2.44
N LYS A 395 0.19 -48.21 -3.01
CA LYS A 395 -0.08 -49.65 -3.09
C LYS A 395 0.98 -50.35 -3.90
N VAL A 396 1.32 -49.84 -5.09
CA VAL A 396 2.38 -50.38 -5.95
C VAL A 396 3.71 -50.45 -5.22
N TYR A 397 4.12 -49.35 -4.59
CA TYR A 397 5.38 -49.32 -3.82
C TYR A 397 5.38 -50.36 -2.68
N GLN A 398 4.31 -50.46 -1.89
CA GLN A 398 4.20 -51.42 -0.80
C GLN A 398 4.27 -52.86 -1.29
N GLN A 399 3.56 -53.19 -2.38
CA GLN A 399 3.59 -54.53 -2.99
C GLN A 399 4.98 -54.86 -3.54
N THR A 400 5.61 -53.93 -4.26
CA THR A 400 6.98 -54.13 -4.80
C THR A 400 8.00 -54.40 -3.68
N VAL A 401 7.90 -53.68 -2.55
CA VAL A 401 8.75 -53.95 -1.38
C VAL A 401 8.53 -55.34 -0.80
N LEU A 402 7.28 -55.85 -0.75
CA LEU A 402 7.00 -57.22 -0.31
C LEU A 402 7.56 -58.26 -1.27
N LEU A 403 7.32 -58.09 -2.60
CA LEU A 403 7.85 -59.01 -3.62
C LEU A 403 9.38 -59.05 -3.63
N GLN A 404 10.04 -57.95 -3.38
CA GLN A 404 11.51 -57.92 -3.26
C GLN A 404 11.99 -58.72 -2.00
N ARG A 405 11.27 -58.63 -0.89
CA ARG A 405 11.60 -59.47 0.29
C ARG A 405 11.48 -60.96 0.02
N GLU A 406 10.54 -61.34 -0.85
CA GLU A 406 10.34 -62.74 -1.32
C GLU A 406 11.30 -63.12 -2.46
N GLY A 407 12.18 -62.19 -2.90
CA GLY A 407 13.16 -62.44 -3.93
C GLY A 407 12.60 -62.46 -5.36
N THR A 408 11.35 -62.03 -5.58
CA THR A 408 10.63 -62.05 -6.86
C THR A 408 10.67 -60.69 -7.62
N ALA A 409 11.00 -59.59 -6.89
CA ALA A 409 11.22 -58.29 -7.51
C ALA A 409 12.66 -57.81 -7.32
N THR A 410 13.15 -57.02 -8.28
CA THR A 410 14.50 -56.47 -8.26
C THR A 410 14.57 -55.14 -7.46
N LEU A 411 15.77 -54.71 -7.08
CA LEU A 411 15.98 -53.40 -6.52
C LEU A 411 15.51 -52.30 -7.49
N THR A 412 15.71 -52.48 -8.80
CA THR A 412 15.30 -51.51 -9.81
C THR A 412 13.77 -51.32 -9.78
N ASP A 413 13.01 -52.38 -9.59
CA ASP A 413 11.55 -52.30 -9.47
C ASP A 413 11.10 -51.46 -8.28
N ILE A 414 11.77 -51.61 -7.12
CA ILE A 414 11.54 -50.75 -5.93
C ILE A 414 11.85 -49.29 -6.23
N LEU A 415 12.99 -49.00 -6.88
CA LEU A 415 13.40 -47.64 -7.22
C LEU A 415 12.42 -46.99 -8.17
N VAL A 416 11.91 -47.70 -9.16
CA VAL A 416 10.87 -47.20 -10.08
C VAL A 416 9.57 -46.94 -9.35
N ALA A 417 9.12 -47.85 -8.51
CA ALA A 417 7.89 -47.67 -7.71
C ALA A 417 8.01 -46.50 -6.72
N ASP A 418 9.17 -46.31 -6.09
CA ASP A 418 9.46 -45.18 -5.21
C ASP A 418 9.46 -43.83 -5.94
N ASN A 419 10.07 -43.79 -7.12
CA ASN A 419 10.01 -42.59 -7.95
C ASN A 419 8.60 -42.24 -8.39
N SER A 420 7.79 -43.24 -8.80
CA SER A 420 6.38 -43.02 -9.16
C SER A 420 5.54 -42.51 -7.99
N LEU A 421 5.79 -43.02 -6.77
CA LEU A 421 5.12 -42.49 -5.57
C LEU A 421 5.50 -41.04 -5.28
N ARG A 422 6.77 -40.68 -5.41
CA ARG A 422 7.24 -39.28 -5.24
C ARG A 422 6.62 -38.36 -6.25
N GLU A 423 6.57 -38.76 -7.50
CA GLU A 423 5.95 -37.97 -8.58
C GLU A 423 4.45 -37.76 -8.29
N ALA A 424 3.73 -38.81 -7.89
CA ALA A 424 2.33 -38.68 -7.50
C ALA A 424 2.12 -37.75 -6.29
N GLN A 425 3.00 -37.79 -5.27
CA GLN A 425 2.97 -36.88 -4.13
C GLN A 425 3.20 -35.42 -4.56
N GLN A 426 4.17 -35.18 -5.44
CA GLN A 426 4.46 -33.85 -5.96
C GLN A 426 3.28 -33.30 -6.78
N ASN A 427 2.70 -34.10 -7.66
CA ASN A 427 1.57 -33.73 -8.51
C ASN A 427 0.32 -33.39 -7.65
N TYR A 428 0.05 -34.13 -6.62
CA TYR A 428 -1.06 -33.86 -5.71
C TYR A 428 -0.92 -32.51 -5.02
N ILE A 429 0.26 -32.21 -4.46
CA ILE A 429 0.52 -30.93 -3.82
C ILE A 429 0.39 -29.78 -4.83
N SER A 430 0.96 -29.94 -6.01
CA SER A 430 0.83 -28.94 -7.09
C SER A 430 -0.64 -28.70 -7.45
N ALA A 431 -1.46 -29.74 -7.56
CA ALA A 431 -2.88 -29.62 -7.87
C ALA A 431 -3.66 -28.82 -6.80
N ILE A 432 -3.39 -29.05 -5.51
CA ILE A 432 -4.01 -28.25 -4.44
C ILE A 432 -3.62 -26.77 -4.55
N ILE A 433 -2.33 -26.49 -4.83
CA ILE A 433 -1.85 -25.11 -5.04
C ILE A 433 -2.61 -24.41 -6.14
N ASP A 434 -2.63 -25.06 -7.28
CA ASP A 434 -3.21 -24.48 -8.49
C ASP A 434 -4.71 -24.22 -8.28
N TYR A 435 -5.40 -25.09 -7.54
CA TYR A 435 -6.78 -24.86 -7.12
C TYR A 435 -6.91 -23.64 -6.21
N LEU A 436 -6.08 -23.53 -5.15
CA LEU A 436 -6.14 -22.41 -4.22
C LEU A 436 -5.82 -21.09 -4.88
N LYS A 437 -4.86 -21.06 -5.83
CA LYS A 437 -4.55 -19.89 -6.64
C LYS A 437 -5.69 -19.52 -7.58
N ALA A 438 -6.30 -20.50 -8.24
CA ALA A 438 -7.44 -20.27 -9.13
C ALA A 438 -8.67 -19.77 -8.36
N ASP A 439 -8.95 -20.31 -7.18
CA ASP A 439 -10.04 -19.87 -6.31
C ASP A 439 -9.81 -18.44 -5.80
N LEU A 440 -8.58 -18.12 -5.39
CA LEU A 440 -8.18 -16.78 -4.95
C LEU A 440 -8.28 -15.75 -6.09
N GLU A 441 -7.85 -16.10 -7.31
CA GLU A 441 -7.98 -15.24 -8.48
C GLU A 441 -9.45 -14.97 -8.81
N LEU A 442 -10.30 -16.01 -8.80
CA LEU A 442 -11.74 -15.87 -9.02
C LEU A 442 -12.38 -14.97 -7.94
N LYS A 443 -11.98 -15.14 -6.68
CA LYS A 443 -12.44 -14.32 -5.55
C LYS A 443 -12.09 -12.84 -5.76
N LYS A 444 -10.88 -12.55 -6.27
CA LYS A 444 -10.42 -11.20 -6.61
C LYS A 444 -11.21 -10.60 -7.76
N LEU A 445 -11.31 -11.31 -8.90
CA LEU A 445 -11.98 -10.83 -10.11
C LEU A 445 -13.48 -10.58 -9.90
N THR A 446 -14.11 -11.33 -9.00
CA THR A 446 -15.52 -11.15 -8.63
C THR A 446 -15.75 -10.12 -7.54
N GLY A 447 -14.69 -9.44 -7.04
CA GLY A 447 -14.79 -8.41 -6.02
C GLY A 447 -15.18 -8.93 -4.63
N ASN A 448 -14.90 -10.21 -4.34
CA ASN A 448 -15.21 -10.85 -3.06
C ASN A 448 -14.02 -10.83 -2.06
N ILE A 449 -12.94 -10.13 -2.37
CA ILE A 449 -11.86 -9.88 -1.41
C ILE A 449 -12.32 -8.79 -0.45
N SER A 450 -12.41 -9.11 0.82
CA SER A 450 -12.68 -8.16 1.90
C SER A 450 -11.79 -8.45 3.08
N PHE A 451 -11.19 -7.41 3.65
CA PHE A 451 -10.47 -7.49 4.93
C PHE A 451 -11.43 -7.54 6.13
N LYS A 452 -12.72 -7.20 5.92
CA LYS A 452 -13.76 -7.30 6.95
C LYS A 452 -14.59 -8.56 6.69
N ASN A 453 -14.42 -9.56 7.53
CA ASN A 453 -15.44 -10.57 7.77
C ASN A 453 -16.39 -10.09 8.85
#